data_fe05658f373e98db1170391f67ba94d8
#
_entry.id   fe05658f373e98db1170391f67ba94d8
#
_cell.length_a   1.000
_cell.length_b   1.000
_cell.length_c   1.000
_cell.angle_alpha   90.00
_cell.angle_beta   90.00
_cell.angle_gamma   90.00
#
_symmetry.space_group_name_H-M   'P 1'
#
loop_
_entity.id
_entity.type
_entity.pdbx_description
1 polymer ?
#
loop_
_entity_poly.entity_id
_entity_poly.type
_entity_poly.pdbx_seq_one_letter_code
_entity_poly.pdbx_strand_id
1 'polypeptide(L)' 'MEKRKEYAEGETITCPRCGGDDLDCEEAPDKAKCLTCELQFTIRQVAVWEE' A
#
# COMPACT_ATOMS: atom_id res chain seq x y z
N MET A 1 10.03 -11.83 -3.22
CA MET A 1 9.40 -11.71 -4.55
C MET A 1 8.51 -10.48 -4.59
N GLU A 2 8.49 -9.79 -5.72
CA GLU A 2 7.63 -8.63 -5.90
C GLU A 2 6.16 -9.06 -5.98
N LYS A 3 5.31 -8.38 -5.24
CA LYS A 3 3.87 -8.59 -5.24
C LYS A 3 3.17 -7.32 -5.71
N ARG A 4 2.01 -7.48 -6.31
CA ARG A 4 1.21 -6.37 -6.84
C ARG A 4 -0.26 -6.55 -6.51
N LYS A 5 -0.94 -5.43 -6.31
CA LYS A 5 -2.40 -5.40 -6.17
C LYS A 5 -2.94 -4.18 -6.90
N GLU A 6 -3.94 -4.38 -7.75
CA GLU A 6 -4.59 -3.30 -8.46
C GLU A 6 -5.78 -2.75 -7.67
N TYR A 7 -5.96 -1.43 -7.74
CA TYR A 7 -7.10 -0.75 -7.13
C TYR A 7 -7.92 -0.08 -8.23
N ALA A 8 -9.24 -0.14 -8.10
CA ALA A 8 -10.13 0.56 -9.01
C ALA A 8 -10.03 2.06 -8.79
N GLU A 9 -10.35 2.85 -9.83
CA GLU A 9 -10.40 4.30 -9.71
C GLU A 9 -11.45 4.70 -8.68
N GLY A 10 -11.04 5.54 -7.72
CA GLY A 10 -11.91 5.95 -6.63
C GLY A 10 -11.98 4.98 -5.47
N GLU A 11 -11.35 3.83 -5.57
CA GLU A 11 -11.30 2.85 -4.48
C GLU A 11 -10.39 3.35 -3.36
N THR A 12 -10.79 3.13 -2.11
CA THR A 12 -9.95 3.47 -0.96
C THR A 12 -8.74 2.54 -0.91
N ILE A 13 -7.56 3.13 -0.79
CA ILE A 13 -6.31 2.36 -0.70
C ILE A 13 -6.22 1.75 0.71
N THR A 14 -5.98 0.45 0.76
CA THR A 14 -5.77 -0.28 2.00
C THR A 14 -4.47 -1.08 1.89
N CYS A 15 -3.99 -1.60 3.03
CA CYS A 15 -2.81 -2.45 3.00
C CYS A 15 -3.07 -3.68 2.15
N PRO A 16 -2.24 -3.95 1.14
CA PRO A 16 -2.46 -5.10 0.26
C PRO A 16 -2.19 -6.45 0.94
N ARG A 17 -1.53 -6.43 2.09
CA ARG A 17 -1.16 -7.63 2.81
C ARG A 17 -2.19 -8.01 3.87
N CYS A 18 -2.53 -7.08 4.76
CA CYS A 18 -3.44 -7.36 5.88
C CYS A 18 -4.84 -6.77 5.70
N GLY A 19 -5.02 -5.90 4.71
CA GLY A 19 -6.30 -5.26 4.44
C GLY A 19 -6.64 -4.10 5.37
N GLY A 20 -5.70 -3.70 6.24
CA GLY A 20 -5.91 -2.58 7.15
C GLY A 20 -5.95 -1.24 6.42
N ASP A 21 -6.69 -0.30 6.95
CA ASP A 21 -6.80 1.03 6.37
C ASP A 21 -5.93 2.07 7.08
N ASP A 22 -5.18 1.63 8.08
CA ASP A 22 -4.31 2.50 8.87
C ASP A 22 -2.95 2.64 8.18
N LEU A 23 -2.86 3.57 7.25
CA LEU A 23 -1.67 3.78 6.43
C LEU A 23 -1.05 5.13 6.73
N ASP A 24 0.28 5.16 6.74
CA ASP A 24 1.06 6.38 6.92
C ASP A 24 1.83 6.66 5.62
N CYS A 25 1.61 7.85 5.05
CA CYS A 25 2.32 8.31 3.86
C CYS A 25 3.38 9.33 4.31
N GLU A 26 4.58 8.85 4.64
CA GLU A 26 5.57 9.71 5.26
C GLU A 26 6.24 10.72 4.31
N GLU A 27 7.18 10.27 3.50
CA GLU A 27 8.05 11.21 2.78
C GLU A 27 7.68 11.41 1.31
N ALA A 28 7.01 10.47 0.72
CA ALA A 28 6.69 10.53 -0.69
C ALA A 28 5.21 10.23 -0.90
N PRO A 29 4.53 10.97 -1.80
CA PRO A 29 3.10 10.76 -2.03
C PRO A 29 2.77 9.41 -2.64
N ASP A 30 3.77 8.73 -3.18
CA ASP A 30 3.59 7.42 -3.80
C ASP A 30 4.03 6.26 -2.90
N LYS A 31 4.40 6.53 -1.64
CA LYS A 31 4.81 5.50 -0.70
C LYS A 31 3.92 5.51 0.54
N ALA A 32 3.63 4.33 1.05
CA ALA A 32 2.84 4.20 2.26
C ALA A 32 3.38 3.05 3.12
N LYS A 33 3.13 3.17 4.41
CA LYS A 33 3.46 2.14 5.39
C LYS A 33 2.21 1.77 6.15
N CYS A 34 1.92 0.48 6.21
CA CYS A 34 0.82 -0.01 7.04
C CYS A 34 1.23 0.02 8.51
N LEU A 35 0.46 0.69 9.36
CA LEU A 35 0.76 0.79 10.78
C LEU A 35 0.36 -0.47 11.55
N THR A 36 -0.41 -1.35 10.93
CA THR A 36 -0.84 -2.61 11.56
C THR A 36 0.19 -3.72 11.38
N CYS A 37 0.64 -3.95 10.14
CA CYS A 37 1.60 -5.03 9.85
C CYS A 37 2.99 -4.51 9.48
N GLU A 38 3.16 -3.20 9.44
CA GLU A 38 4.43 -2.52 9.15
C GLU A 38 4.95 -2.75 7.73
N LEU A 39 4.09 -3.18 6.82
CA LEU A 39 4.47 -3.36 5.43
C LEU A 39 4.66 -1.99 4.76
N GLN A 40 5.80 -1.83 4.09
CA GLN A 40 6.04 -0.65 3.26
C GLN A 40 5.79 -1.02 1.81
N PHE A 41 5.05 -0.16 1.11
CA PHE A 41 4.73 -0.42 -0.29
C PHE A 41 4.61 0.88 -1.06
N THR A 42 4.78 0.77 -2.38
CA THR A 42 4.64 1.90 -3.28
C THR A 42 3.23 1.89 -3.84
N ILE A 43 2.57 3.05 -3.82
CA ILE A 43 1.20 3.20 -4.36
C ILE A 43 1.23 4.14 -5.55
N ARG A 44 0.76 3.65 -6.68
CA ARG A 44 0.38 4.48 -7.82
C ARG A 44 -1.02 4.05 -8.20
N GLN A 45 -1.23 3.53 -9.39
CA GLN A 45 -2.46 2.83 -9.72
C GLN A 45 -2.43 1.39 -9.22
N VAL A 46 -1.23 0.90 -8.93
CA VAL A 46 -0.98 -0.47 -8.45
C VAL A 46 -0.10 -0.37 -7.21
N ALA A 47 -0.46 -1.07 -6.16
CA ALA A 47 0.40 -1.22 -4.99
C ALA A 47 1.46 -2.27 -5.29
N VAL A 48 2.72 -1.95 -5.02
CA VAL A 48 3.86 -2.84 -5.26
C VAL A 48 4.66 -2.96 -3.97
N TRP A 49 4.97 -4.17 -3.58
CA TRP A 49 5.77 -4.41 -2.38
C TRP A 49 6.62 -5.67 -2.54
N GLU A 50 7.59 -5.82 -1.64
CA GLU A 50 8.45 -6.99 -1.57
C GLU A 50 8.07 -7.89 -0.41
N GLU A 51 8.06 -9.17 -0.65
CA GLU A 51 7.90 -10.20 0.38
C GLU A 51 8.97 -11.27 0.30
#